data_3717ad97142f31feed510eb234f026e9
#
_entry.id   3717ad97142f31feed510eb234f026e9
#
_cell.length_a   1.000
_cell.length_b   1.000
_cell.length_c   1.000
_cell.angle_alpha   90.00
_cell.angle_beta   90.00
_cell.angle_gamma   90.00
#
_symmetry.space_group_name_H-M   'P 1'
#
loop_
_entity.id
_entity.type
_entity.pdbx_description
1 polymer ?
#
loop_
_entity_poly.entity_id
_entity_poly.type
_entity_poly.pdbx_seq_one_letter_code
_entity_poly.pdbx_strand_id
1 'polypeptide(L)'
;MSKDIKFNFLNSDEEERYQKHFTLKEIGYEGQLNLKNSSVLCIGAGGLGSSVLLYLAAAGIGRIGIVDNDQVEKSNLQRQIIHETNTIGNLKIDSARERIKKFNPNCEILTFSERINPKNALELIKEFDVICDCSDNFGTRYLINDSCLILNKPLVFGSVQGFEGQVSVFNLYKNSPNLRDLLPESPTKNAVPSCAEYGVVGVSTGLIGILQVNEIIKIILKKGEILDGKILIFDLLNMNMKKLHLKSDQLNKRIKNLSQFESFYNSDEYCGKNDEIKSINANDFNSLYKAKPNKILLIDVRENEEFSKSAIEGSISIPLSNLKQESDLKFIQKESLNKEVF
;
A
#
# COMPACT_ATOMS: atom_id res chain seq x y z
N MET A 1 -4.92 -10.86 -21.52
CA MET A 1 -4.08 -12.06 -21.82
C MET A 1 -4.64 -13.21 -21.00
N SER A 2 -4.81 -14.38 -21.59
CA SER A 2 -5.72 -15.41 -21.13
C SER A 2 -5.33 -16.04 -19.79
N LYS A 3 -6.31 -16.12 -18.89
CA LYS A 3 -6.31 -16.80 -17.59
C LYS A 3 -6.24 -18.35 -17.69
N ASP A 4 -6.09 -18.92 -18.89
CA ASP A 4 -6.52 -20.29 -19.19
C ASP A 4 -5.39 -21.33 -19.33
N ILE A 5 -4.12 -20.95 -19.11
CA ILE A 5 -3.05 -21.97 -19.15
C ILE A 5 -2.84 -22.49 -17.72
N LYS A 6 -3.53 -23.56 -17.36
CA LYS A 6 -3.23 -24.32 -16.16
C LYS A 6 -2.06 -25.26 -16.43
N PHE A 7 -1.04 -25.16 -15.62
CA PHE A 7 0.06 -26.12 -15.62
C PHE A 7 -0.40 -27.41 -14.97
N ASN A 8 -0.07 -28.54 -15.59
CA ASN A 8 -0.38 -29.86 -15.06
C ASN A 8 0.81 -30.50 -14.32
N PHE A 9 1.98 -29.88 -14.39
CA PHE A 9 3.21 -30.35 -13.75
C PHE A 9 4.17 -29.19 -13.46
N LEU A 10 5.10 -29.44 -12.56
CA LEU A 10 6.25 -28.61 -12.29
C LEU A 10 7.39 -29.00 -13.23
N ASN A 11 8.21 -28.06 -13.65
CA ASN A 11 9.42 -28.37 -14.38
C ASN A 11 10.53 -28.82 -13.41
N SER A 12 11.65 -29.35 -13.94
CA SER A 12 12.72 -29.91 -13.11
C SER A 12 13.38 -28.89 -12.16
N ASP A 13 13.53 -27.64 -12.58
CA ASP A 13 14.04 -26.56 -11.72
C ASP A 13 13.07 -26.25 -10.57
N GLU A 14 11.77 -26.22 -10.85
CA GLU A 14 10.74 -26.03 -9.84
C GLU A 14 10.66 -27.22 -8.86
N GLU A 15 10.81 -28.44 -9.35
CA GLU A 15 10.84 -29.64 -8.48
C GLU A 15 12.03 -29.61 -7.53
N GLU A 16 13.21 -29.23 -7.99
CA GLU A 16 14.38 -29.04 -7.14
C GLU A 16 14.18 -27.89 -6.16
N ARG A 17 13.71 -26.76 -6.63
CA ARG A 17 13.48 -25.54 -5.85
C ARG A 17 12.50 -25.74 -4.70
N TYR A 18 11.40 -26.44 -4.95
CA TYR A 18 10.32 -26.62 -3.98
C TYR A 18 10.33 -27.95 -3.25
N GLN A 19 11.41 -28.72 -3.33
CA GLN A 19 11.55 -30.04 -2.71
C GLN A 19 11.15 -30.06 -1.22
N LYS A 20 11.46 -28.97 -0.47
CA LYS A 20 11.10 -28.86 0.94
C LYS A 20 9.60 -28.64 1.17
N HIS A 21 8.90 -28.05 0.20
CA HIS A 21 7.44 -27.95 0.26
C HIS A 21 6.76 -29.30 0.07
N PHE A 22 7.34 -30.20 -0.71
CA PHE A 22 6.73 -31.52 -0.95
C PHE A 22 6.69 -32.38 0.30
N THR A 23 7.58 -32.15 1.27
CA THR A 23 7.60 -32.86 2.54
C THR A 23 6.56 -32.38 3.55
N LEU A 24 5.97 -31.20 3.31
CA LEU A 24 4.93 -30.65 4.16
C LEU A 24 3.56 -31.24 3.75
N LYS A 25 2.86 -31.85 4.70
CA LYS A 25 1.53 -32.46 4.47
C LYS A 25 0.50 -31.45 3.98
N GLU A 26 0.64 -30.19 4.37
CA GLU A 26 -0.25 -29.10 4.03
C GLU A 26 -0.03 -28.60 2.61
N ILE A 27 1.14 -28.80 2.03
CA ILE A 27 1.51 -28.38 0.67
C ILE A 27 1.59 -29.61 -0.26
N GLY A 28 2.63 -30.43 -0.13
CA GLY A 28 2.88 -31.54 -1.05
C GLY A 28 3.11 -31.07 -2.50
N TYR A 29 3.13 -32.01 -3.43
CA TYR A 29 3.26 -31.70 -4.86
C TYR A 29 2.03 -30.95 -5.39
N GLU A 30 0.83 -31.40 -5.05
CA GLU A 30 -0.43 -30.81 -5.49
C GLU A 30 -0.61 -29.38 -4.95
N GLY A 31 -0.24 -29.13 -3.70
CA GLY A 31 -0.26 -27.78 -3.13
C GLY A 31 0.70 -26.85 -3.87
N GLN A 32 1.89 -27.30 -4.21
CA GLN A 32 2.85 -26.50 -4.98
C GLN A 32 2.34 -26.23 -6.40
N LEU A 33 1.68 -27.18 -7.01
CA LEU A 33 1.03 -26.99 -8.32
C LEU A 33 -0.10 -25.97 -8.23
N ASN A 34 -0.86 -25.95 -7.13
CA ASN A 34 -1.88 -24.93 -6.88
C ASN A 34 -1.26 -23.54 -6.72
N LEU A 35 -0.14 -23.40 -6.03
CA LEU A 35 0.60 -22.13 -5.92
C LEU A 35 1.08 -21.64 -7.29
N LYS A 36 1.65 -22.53 -8.10
CA LYS A 36 2.08 -22.24 -9.48
C LYS A 36 0.92 -21.79 -10.38
N ASN A 37 -0.27 -22.36 -10.20
CA ASN A 37 -1.46 -22.01 -10.97
C ASN A 37 -2.22 -20.79 -10.44
N SER A 38 -1.73 -20.15 -9.38
CA SER A 38 -2.40 -19.02 -8.75
C SER A 38 -1.77 -17.69 -9.14
N SER A 39 -2.59 -16.65 -9.08
CA SER A 39 -2.20 -15.28 -9.39
C SER A 39 -2.49 -14.33 -8.21
N VAL A 40 -1.54 -13.44 -7.90
CA VAL A 40 -1.64 -12.47 -6.81
C VAL A 40 -1.34 -11.07 -7.33
N LEU A 41 -2.22 -10.10 -7.05
CA LEU A 41 -1.97 -8.69 -7.31
C LEU A 41 -1.49 -8.01 -6.03
N CYS A 42 -0.29 -7.48 -6.06
CA CYS A 42 0.30 -6.70 -4.99
C CYS A 42 0.15 -5.20 -5.31
N ILE A 43 -0.60 -4.48 -4.50
CA ILE A 43 -0.83 -3.04 -4.69
C ILE A 43 0.09 -2.29 -3.74
N GLY A 44 1.17 -1.75 -4.29
CA GLY A 44 2.30 -1.13 -3.60
C GLY A 44 3.54 -2.02 -3.57
N ALA A 45 4.68 -1.49 -4.03
CA ALA A 45 6.01 -2.10 -3.96
C ALA A 45 6.89 -1.41 -2.89
N GLY A 46 6.27 -0.89 -1.84
CA GLY A 46 6.89 -0.22 -0.72
C GLY A 46 7.41 -1.17 0.36
N GLY A 47 7.31 -0.78 1.63
CA GLY A 47 7.81 -1.56 2.77
C GLY A 47 7.13 -2.92 2.94
N LEU A 48 5.79 -2.97 2.94
CA LEU A 48 5.02 -4.21 2.97
C LEU A 48 5.26 -5.02 1.69
N GLY A 49 5.09 -4.38 0.52
CA GLY A 49 5.25 -5.01 -0.79
C GLY A 49 6.62 -5.65 -0.98
N SER A 50 7.68 -5.10 -0.41
CA SER A 50 9.03 -5.66 -0.49
C SER A 50 9.11 -7.10 0.03
N SER A 51 8.63 -7.34 1.22
CA SER A 51 8.60 -8.70 1.80
C SER A 51 7.55 -9.58 1.13
N VAL A 52 6.36 -9.03 0.84
CA VAL A 52 5.30 -9.76 0.14
C VAL A 52 5.80 -10.30 -1.18
N LEU A 53 6.35 -9.47 -2.04
CA LEU A 53 6.80 -9.85 -3.39
C LEU A 53 7.92 -10.90 -3.36
N LEU A 54 8.90 -10.74 -2.46
CA LEU A 54 9.99 -11.71 -2.32
C LEU A 54 9.48 -13.08 -1.85
N TYR A 55 8.60 -13.12 -0.85
CA TYR A 55 8.10 -14.38 -0.32
C TYR A 55 7.04 -15.05 -1.21
N LEU A 56 6.24 -14.29 -1.97
CA LEU A 56 5.37 -14.86 -3.01
C LEU A 56 6.19 -15.56 -4.09
N ALA A 57 7.26 -14.91 -4.54
CA ALA A 57 8.17 -15.50 -5.51
C ALA A 57 8.90 -16.72 -4.94
N ALA A 58 9.35 -16.68 -3.68
CA ALA A 58 9.97 -17.79 -2.98
C ALA A 58 9.02 -18.98 -2.85
N ALA A 59 7.74 -18.74 -2.57
CA ALA A 59 6.71 -19.76 -2.46
C ALA A 59 6.30 -20.36 -3.80
N GLY A 60 6.67 -19.74 -4.93
CA GLY A 60 6.37 -20.25 -6.27
C GLY A 60 4.97 -19.91 -6.73
N ILE A 61 4.46 -18.71 -6.39
CA ILE A 61 3.26 -18.16 -7.03
C ILE A 61 3.57 -17.95 -8.50
N GLY A 62 2.76 -18.56 -9.37
CA GLY A 62 3.06 -18.57 -10.81
C GLY A 62 2.94 -17.20 -11.47
N ARG A 63 2.02 -16.35 -11.04
CA ARG A 63 1.77 -15.03 -11.62
C ARG A 63 1.63 -13.97 -10.53
N ILE A 64 2.48 -12.96 -10.55
CA ILE A 64 2.48 -11.85 -9.60
C ILE A 64 2.31 -10.53 -10.36
N GLY A 65 1.25 -9.79 -10.05
CA GLY A 65 1.04 -8.42 -10.51
C GLY A 65 1.59 -7.43 -9.50
N ILE A 66 2.20 -6.35 -9.97
CA ILE A 66 2.75 -5.27 -9.15
C ILE A 66 2.20 -3.94 -9.66
N VAL A 67 1.47 -3.22 -8.81
CA VAL A 67 0.95 -1.87 -9.11
C VAL A 67 1.68 -0.88 -8.23
N ASP A 68 2.46 0.02 -8.83
CA ASP A 68 3.13 1.13 -8.13
C ASP A 68 3.59 2.16 -9.18
N ASN A 69 3.48 3.43 -8.89
CA ASN A 69 3.88 4.50 -9.81
C ASN A 69 5.10 5.30 -9.35
N ASP A 70 5.66 4.97 -8.18
CA ASP A 70 6.76 5.68 -7.58
C ASP A 70 8.13 5.24 -8.13
N GLN A 71 9.12 6.08 -7.86
CA GLN A 71 10.53 5.78 -8.06
C GLN A 71 11.18 5.37 -6.73
N VAL A 72 12.28 4.62 -6.85
CA VAL A 72 13.11 4.24 -5.71
C VAL A 72 13.89 5.45 -5.21
N GLU A 73 13.74 5.76 -3.94
CA GLU A 73 14.50 6.81 -3.26
C GLU A 73 15.44 6.23 -2.21
N LYS A 74 16.52 6.93 -1.91
CA LYS A 74 17.47 6.53 -0.87
C LYS A 74 16.81 6.36 0.50
N SER A 75 15.87 7.24 0.84
CA SER A 75 15.06 7.21 2.07
C SER A 75 14.16 5.97 2.20
N ASN A 76 13.89 5.29 1.08
CA ASN A 76 13.07 4.07 1.06
C ASN A 76 13.85 2.83 1.52
N LEU A 77 15.17 2.77 1.27
CA LEU A 77 15.98 1.55 1.39
C LEU A 77 16.05 0.97 2.80
N GLN A 78 15.77 1.76 3.84
CA GLN A 78 15.75 1.27 5.23
C GLN A 78 14.59 0.30 5.52
N ARG A 79 13.56 0.22 4.63
CA ARG A 79 12.39 -0.66 4.80
C ARG A 79 11.94 -1.35 3.51
N GLN A 80 12.32 -0.87 2.35
CA GLN A 80 11.94 -1.40 1.04
C GLN A 80 13.04 -2.30 0.48
N ILE A 81 13.25 -3.46 1.12
CA ILE A 81 14.40 -4.36 0.92
C ILE A 81 14.43 -5.08 -0.44
N ILE A 82 13.39 -4.95 -1.24
CA ILE A 82 13.38 -5.46 -2.62
C ILE A 82 14.20 -4.57 -3.56
N HIS A 83 14.39 -3.30 -3.18
CA HIS A 83 15.16 -2.33 -3.93
C HIS A 83 16.61 -2.25 -3.43
N GLU A 84 17.50 -1.79 -4.28
CA GLU A 84 18.95 -1.70 -4.03
C GLU A 84 19.47 -0.29 -4.31
N THR A 85 20.62 0.07 -3.75
CA THR A 85 21.22 1.40 -3.93
C THR A 85 21.44 1.75 -5.41
N ASN A 86 21.79 0.76 -6.22
CA ASN A 86 21.99 0.93 -7.68
C ASN A 86 20.69 1.10 -8.48
N THR A 87 19.54 0.92 -7.86
CA THR A 87 18.21 1.11 -8.48
C THR A 87 17.54 2.43 -8.12
N ILE A 88 18.22 3.31 -7.34
CA ILE A 88 17.71 4.64 -7.01
C ILE A 88 17.41 5.42 -8.30
N GLY A 89 16.21 6.02 -8.38
CA GLY A 89 15.69 6.72 -9.55
C GLY A 89 14.93 5.85 -10.55
N ASN A 90 15.07 4.53 -10.49
CA ASN A 90 14.26 3.63 -11.32
C ASN A 90 12.83 3.53 -10.77
N LEU A 91 11.88 3.14 -11.62
CA LEU A 91 10.52 2.80 -11.15
C LEU A 91 10.59 1.62 -10.17
N LYS A 92 9.82 1.70 -9.07
CA LYS A 92 9.77 0.63 -8.06
C LYS A 92 9.36 -0.71 -8.68
N ILE A 93 8.41 -0.71 -9.61
CA ILE A 93 7.94 -1.91 -10.30
C ILE A 93 9.03 -2.58 -11.13
N ASP A 94 9.89 -1.82 -11.80
CA ASP A 94 10.98 -2.36 -12.62
C ASP A 94 12.09 -2.93 -11.72
N SER A 95 12.49 -2.19 -10.69
CA SER A 95 13.44 -2.66 -9.68
C SER A 95 12.97 -3.96 -9.02
N ALA A 96 11.70 -4.04 -8.62
CA ALA A 96 11.11 -5.23 -8.03
C ALA A 96 11.08 -6.41 -9.02
N ARG A 97 10.64 -6.18 -10.26
CA ARG A 97 10.61 -7.19 -11.32
C ARG A 97 12.00 -7.79 -11.57
N GLU A 98 13.02 -6.96 -11.71
CA GLU A 98 14.39 -7.42 -11.93
C GLU A 98 14.91 -8.25 -10.74
N ARG A 99 14.64 -7.81 -9.52
CA ARG A 99 15.02 -8.52 -8.31
C ARG A 99 14.36 -9.90 -8.23
N ILE A 100 13.05 -9.97 -8.50
CA ILE A 100 12.32 -11.23 -8.49
C ILE A 100 12.81 -12.17 -9.59
N LYS A 101 13.04 -11.67 -10.81
CA LYS A 101 13.54 -12.49 -11.92
C LYS A 101 14.91 -13.10 -11.65
N LYS A 102 15.80 -12.38 -10.98
CA LYS A 102 17.11 -12.92 -10.52
C LYS A 102 16.94 -13.96 -9.42
N PHE A 103 15.94 -13.81 -8.56
CA PHE A 103 15.67 -14.69 -7.44
C PHE A 103 14.91 -15.95 -7.85
N ASN A 104 13.83 -15.81 -8.63
CA ASN A 104 13.02 -16.92 -9.16
C ASN A 104 12.53 -16.59 -10.58
N PRO A 105 13.20 -17.11 -11.62
CA PRO A 105 12.85 -16.86 -13.01
C PRO A 105 11.53 -17.52 -13.45
N ASN A 106 11.02 -18.51 -12.69
CA ASN A 106 9.80 -19.26 -13.03
C ASN A 106 8.50 -18.47 -12.75
N CYS A 107 8.56 -17.34 -12.01
CA CYS A 107 7.41 -16.51 -11.77
C CYS A 107 7.14 -15.56 -12.95
N GLU A 108 5.92 -15.51 -13.43
CA GLU A 108 5.46 -14.46 -14.35
C GLU A 108 5.22 -13.17 -13.56
N ILE A 109 5.91 -12.08 -13.94
CA ILE A 109 5.78 -10.78 -13.27
C ILE A 109 5.15 -9.79 -14.22
N LEU A 110 3.97 -9.29 -13.87
CA LEU A 110 3.27 -8.22 -14.56
C LEU A 110 3.41 -6.92 -13.79
N THR A 111 3.84 -5.87 -14.46
CA THR A 111 4.07 -4.55 -13.83
C THR A 111 3.12 -3.52 -14.41
N PHE A 112 2.51 -2.71 -13.54
CA PHE A 112 1.61 -1.62 -13.89
C PHE A 112 2.15 -0.33 -13.29
N SER A 113 2.77 0.52 -14.15
CA SER A 113 3.35 1.81 -13.76
C SER A 113 2.24 2.87 -13.68
N GLU A 114 1.31 2.65 -12.79
CA GLU A 114 0.19 3.54 -12.58
C GLU A 114 -0.29 3.51 -11.12
N ARG A 115 -0.89 4.59 -10.69
CA ARG A 115 -1.59 4.61 -9.41
C ARG A 115 -2.94 3.93 -9.58
N ILE A 116 -3.28 3.03 -8.64
CA ILE A 116 -4.63 2.48 -8.61
C ILE A 116 -5.64 3.61 -8.33
N ASN A 117 -6.69 3.67 -9.11
CA ASN A 117 -7.71 4.70 -9.08
C ASN A 117 -9.07 4.11 -9.49
N PRO A 118 -10.19 4.82 -9.33
CA PRO A 118 -11.53 4.28 -9.63
C PRO A 118 -11.72 3.81 -11.07
N LYS A 119 -10.94 4.32 -12.03
CA LYS A 119 -11.08 3.97 -13.46
C LYS A 119 -10.38 2.66 -13.81
N ASN A 120 -9.28 2.32 -13.12
CA ASN A 120 -8.48 1.12 -13.43
C ASN A 120 -8.62 -0.02 -12.40
N ALA A 121 -9.13 0.28 -11.18
CA ALA A 121 -9.13 -0.68 -10.08
C ALA A 121 -9.86 -1.99 -10.41
N LEU A 122 -11.06 -1.90 -10.96
CA LEU A 122 -11.85 -3.09 -11.30
C LEU A 122 -11.19 -3.92 -12.40
N GLU A 123 -10.61 -3.27 -13.42
CA GLU A 123 -9.94 -3.93 -14.53
C GLU A 123 -8.67 -4.66 -14.06
N LEU A 124 -7.87 -4.04 -13.19
CA LEU A 124 -6.67 -4.66 -12.66
C LEU A 124 -6.99 -5.83 -11.71
N ILE A 125 -7.91 -5.61 -10.78
CA ILE A 125 -8.24 -6.59 -9.72
C ILE A 125 -8.91 -7.85 -10.28
N LYS A 126 -9.76 -7.73 -11.31
CA LYS A 126 -10.48 -8.89 -11.88
C LYS A 126 -9.54 -9.98 -12.40
N GLU A 127 -8.35 -9.61 -12.88
CA GLU A 127 -7.38 -10.50 -13.52
C GLU A 127 -6.62 -11.42 -12.55
N PHE A 128 -6.76 -11.22 -11.23
CA PHE A 128 -6.02 -11.97 -10.23
C PHE A 128 -6.95 -12.73 -9.28
N ASP A 129 -6.42 -13.80 -8.67
CA ASP A 129 -7.18 -14.66 -7.76
C ASP A 129 -7.22 -14.10 -6.35
N VAL A 130 -6.12 -13.53 -5.86
CA VAL A 130 -5.97 -12.93 -4.52
C VAL A 130 -5.36 -11.54 -4.65
N ILE A 131 -5.89 -10.61 -3.88
CA ILE A 131 -5.40 -9.23 -3.83
C ILE A 131 -4.68 -8.99 -2.52
N CYS A 132 -3.49 -8.41 -2.59
CA CYS A 132 -2.69 -8.04 -1.42
C CYS A 132 -2.56 -6.51 -1.34
N ASP A 133 -3.11 -5.94 -0.28
CA ASP A 133 -3.01 -4.50 -0.01
C ASP A 133 -1.71 -4.21 0.72
N CYS A 134 -0.78 -3.59 0.01
CA CYS A 134 0.49 -3.07 0.52
C CYS A 134 0.56 -1.55 0.47
N SER A 135 -0.60 -0.88 0.33
CA SER A 135 -0.70 0.58 0.28
C SER A 135 -0.55 1.21 1.68
N ASP A 136 -0.23 2.49 1.70
CA ASP A 136 0.03 3.27 2.91
C ASP A 136 -0.99 4.38 3.17
N ASN A 137 -2.06 4.45 2.37
CA ASN A 137 -3.07 5.48 2.50
C ASN A 137 -4.50 4.93 2.51
N PHE A 138 -5.38 5.57 3.26
CA PHE A 138 -6.75 5.12 3.45
C PHE A 138 -7.58 5.14 2.16
N GLY A 139 -7.46 6.18 1.33
CA GLY A 139 -8.23 6.27 0.09
C GLY A 139 -8.01 5.05 -0.83
N THR A 140 -6.75 4.66 -1.01
CA THR A 140 -6.39 3.46 -1.77
C THR A 140 -6.94 2.19 -1.11
N ARG A 141 -6.85 2.05 0.21
CA ARG A 141 -7.38 0.88 0.95
C ARG A 141 -8.87 0.68 0.77
N TYR A 142 -9.66 1.77 0.88
CA TYR A 142 -11.10 1.70 0.66
C TYR A 142 -11.44 1.36 -0.79
N LEU A 143 -10.74 1.94 -1.74
CA LEU A 143 -10.93 1.63 -3.16
C LEU A 143 -10.64 0.16 -3.47
N ILE A 144 -9.53 -0.38 -2.96
CA ILE A 144 -9.17 -1.81 -3.11
C ILE A 144 -10.25 -2.68 -2.47
N ASN A 145 -10.64 -2.39 -1.23
CA ASN A 145 -11.65 -3.16 -0.50
C ASN A 145 -12.98 -3.22 -1.27
N ASP A 146 -13.47 -2.07 -1.70
CA ASP A 146 -14.75 -1.97 -2.39
C ASP A 146 -14.70 -2.65 -3.77
N SER A 147 -13.59 -2.53 -4.49
CA SER A 147 -13.36 -3.24 -5.75
C SER A 147 -13.33 -4.76 -5.53
N CYS A 148 -12.66 -5.24 -4.47
CA CYS A 148 -12.64 -6.65 -4.11
C CYS A 148 -14.04 -7.16 -3.75
N LEU A 149 -14.85 -6.36 -3.04
CA LEU A 149 -16.22 -6.71 -2.69
C LEU A 149 -17.09 -6.88 -3.95
N ILE A 150 -17.03 -5.93 -4.89
CA ILE A 150 -17.77 -5.98 -6.18
C ILE A 150 -17.37 -7.19 -7.02
N LEU A 151 -16.08 -7.50 -7.06
CA LEU A 151 -15.52 -8.57 -7.88
C LEU A 151 -15.49 -9.93 -7.18
N ASN A 152 -15.96 -10.01 -5.91
CA ASN A 152 -15.87 -11.21 -5.06
C ASN A 152 -14.45 -11.77 -5.00
N LYS A 153 -13.45 -10.90 -4.77
CA LYS A 153 -12.04 -11.27 -4.64
C LYS A 153 -11.62 -11.22 -3.17
N PRO A 154 -10.88 -12.24 -2.67
CA PRO A 154 -10.29 -12.17 -1.35
C PRO A 154 -9.23 -11.06 -1.30
N LEU A 155 -9.25 -10.29 -0.22
CA LEU A 155 -8.33 -9.21 0.06
C LEU A 155 -7.50 -9.54 1.30
N VAL A 156 -6.20 -9.62 1.15
CA VAL A 156 -5.27 -9.73 2.28
C VAL A 156 -4.77 -8.34 2.65
N PHE A 157 -5.22 -7.87 3.79
CA PHE A 157 -4.95 -6.54 4.32
C PHE A 157 -3.73 -6.54 5.22
N GLY A 158 -2.88 -5.52 5.08
CA GLY A 158 -1.77 -5.22 5.98
C GLY A 158 -1.67 -3.73 6.28
N SER A 159 -1.33 -3.39 7.52
CA SER A 159 -1.09 -2.00 7.94
C SER A 159 0.02 -1.96 8.97
N VAL A 160 0.86 -0.92 8.90
CA VAL A 160 1.98 -0.72 9.83
C VAL A 160 2.09 0.75 10.20
N GLN A 161 2.38 1.02 11.48
CA GLN A 161 2.68 2.35 11.99
C GLN A 161 3.70 2.22 13.13
N GLY A 162 4.88 2.83 12.98
CA GLY A 162 5.97 2.69 13.95
C GLY A 162 6.37 1.23 14.17
N PHE A 163 6.17 0.73 15.38
CA PHE A 163 6.38 -0.67 15.77
C PHE A 163 5.08 -1.49 15.82
N GLU A 164 3.95 -0.92 15.47
CA GLU A 164 2.68 -1.64 15.45
C GLU A 164 2.34 -2.09 14.03
N GLY A 165 1.69 -3.25 13.93
CA GLY A 165 1.24 -3.81 12.66
C GLY A 165 -0.05 -4.58 12.79
N GLN A 166 -0.80 -4.63 11.69
CA GLN A 166 -2.09 -5.31 11.61
C GLN A 166 -2.16 -6.16 10.34
N VAL A 167 -2.79 -7.32 10.46
CA VAL A 167 -3.06 -8.22 9.33
C VAL A 167 -4.47 -8.80 9.46
N SER A 168 -5.18 -8.89 8.35
CA SER A 168 -6.52 -9.48 8.25
C SER A 168 -6.78 -10.02 6.85
N VAL A 169 -7.83 -10.82 6.70
CA VAL A 169 -8.38 -11.23 5.41
C VAL A 169 -9.82 -10.74 5.31
N PHE A 170 -10.13 -10.05 4.22
CA PHE A 170 -11.43 -9.51 3.93
C PHE A 170 -12.02 -10.13 2.65
N ASN A 171 -13.34 -10.13 2.54
CA ASN A 171 -14.05 -10.55 1.32
C ASN A 171 -13.75 -11.98 0.86
N LEU A 172 -13.32 -12.89 1.77
CA LEU A 172 -12.99 -14.27 1.42
C LEU A 172 -14.23 -15.05 0.94
N TYR A 173 -15.35 -14.84 1.63
CA TYR A 173 -16.65 -15.43 1.31
C TYR A 173 -17.73 -14.33 1.24
N LYS A 174 -18.87 -14.66 0.67
CA LYS A 174 -19.99 -13.72 0.47
C LYS A 174 -20.41 -12.93 1.71
N ASN A 175 -20.29 -13.53 2.91
CA ASN A 175 -20.66 -12.91 4.17
C ASN A 175 -19.46 -12.56 5.05
N SER A 176 -18.25 -12.67 4.54
CA SER A 176 -17.06 -12.27 5.28
C SER A 176 -17.08 -10.78 5.60
N PRO A 177 -16.52 -10.37 6.74
CA PRO A 177 -16.24 -8.97 6.99
C PRO A 177 -15.33 -8.35 5.93
N ASN A 178 -15.40 -7.05 5.84
CA ASN A 178 -14.52 -6.25 4.99
C ASN A 178 -13.95 -5.05 5.76
N LEU A 179 -13.13 -4.23 5.12
CA LEU A 179 -12.49 -3.09 5.78
C LEU A 179 -13.51 -2.13 6.43
N ARG A 180 -14.71 -1.95 5.82
CA ARG A 180 -15.73 -1.06 6.37
C ARG A 180 -16.41 -1.61 7.63
N ASP A 181 -16.28 -2.90 7.92
CA ASP A 181 -16.70 -3.47 9.20
C ASP A 181 -15.70 -3.19 10.33
N LEU A 182 -14.41 -2.96 9.97
CA LEU A 182 -13.38 -2.53 10.91
C LEU A 182 -13.36 -0.99 11.06
N LEU A 183 -13.44 -0.29 9.93
CA LEU A 183 -13.40 1.17 9.83
C LEU A 183 -14.55 1.62 8.90
N PRO A 184 -15.74 1.94 9.46
CA PRO A 184 -16.93 2.26 8.66
C PRO A 184 -16.74 3.48 7.74
N GLU A 185 -16.00 4.47 8.20
CA GLU A 185 -15.70 5.70 7.46
C GLU A 185 -14.20 5.95 7.38
N SER A 186 -13.77 6.50 6.27
CA SER A 186 -12.36 6.89 6.13
C SER A 186 -12.01 7.95 7.17
N PRO A 187 -10.94 7.77 7.95
CA PRO A 187 -10.46 8.80 8.84
C PRO A 187 -10.24 10.10 8.06
N THR A 188 -10.58 11.23 8.67
CA THR A 188 -10.26 12.54 8.09
C THR A 188 -8.75 12.68 7.97
N LYS A 189 -8.26 13.42 6.96
CA LYS A 189 -6.82 13.61 6.69
C LYS A 189 -5.98 13.99 7.93
N ASN A 190 -6.61 14.62 8.92
CA ASN A 190 -5.95 15.09 10.14
C ASN A 190 -6.14 14.15 11.35
N ALA A 191 -6.91 13.08 11.23
CA ALA A 191 -7.20 12.19 12.36
C ALA A 191 -6.14 11.11 12.59
N VAL A 192 -5.43 10.72 11.54
CA VAL A 192 -4.36 9.72 11.62
C VAL A 192 -3.17 10.23 10.81
N PRO A 193 -2.02 10.48 11.44
CA PRO A 193 -0.80 10.84 10.73
C PRO A 193 -0.43 9.78 9.69
N SER A 194 0.09 10.20 8.54
CA SER A 194 0.59 9.27 7.54
C SER A 194 1.80 8.49 8.06
N CYS A 195 2.10 7.33 7.47
CA CYS A 195 3.32 6.57 7.77
C CYS A 195 4.60 7.41 7.53
N ALA A 196 4.53 8.41 6.67
CA ALA A 196 5.63 9.34 6.41
C ALA A 196 5.86 10.31 7.58
N GLU A 197 4.79 10.71 8.26
CA GLU A 197 4.86 11.66 9.40
C GLU A 197 5.20 10.96 10.72
N TYR A 198 4.70 9.75 10.93
CA TYR A 198 4.91 9.01 12.19
C TYR A 198 6.17 8.15 12.18
N GLY A 199 6.69 7.86 10.99
CA GLY A 199 7.81 6.94 10.80
C GLY A 199 7.39 5.47 10.89
N VAL A 200 8.25 4.60 10.37
CA VAL A 200 8.07 3.15 10.40
C VAL A 200 9.42 2.45 10.37
N VAL A 201 9.59 1.41 11.16
CA VAL A 201 10.78 0.59 11.15
C VAL A 201 10.65 -0.56 10.15
N GLY A 202 11.73 -0.87 9.41
CA GLY A 202 11.69 -1.87 8.35
C GLY A 202 11.28 -3.28 8.81
N VAL A 203 11.64 -3.69 10.03
CA VAL A 203 11.25 -5.00 10.57
C VAL A 203 9.74 -5.13 10.78
N SER A 204 9.03 -4.03 11.11
CA SER A 204 7.57 -4.05 11.22
C SER A 204 6.92 -4.30 9.86
N THR A 205 7.36 -3.61 8.82
CA THR A 205 6.86 -3.83 7.46
C THR A 205 7.21 -5.23 6.95
N GLY A 206 8.41 -5.71 7.27
CA GLY A 206 8.86 -7.05 6.93
C GLY A 206 7.97 -8.13 7.54
N LEU A 207 7.73 -8.08 8.86
CA LEU A 207 6.91 -9.07 9.55
C LEU A 207 5.47 -9.08 9.02
N ILE A 208 4.84 -7.92 8.92
CA ILE A 208 3.44 -7.83 8.47
C ILE A 208 3.30 -8.32 7.03
N GLY A 209 4.22 -7.97 6.13
CA GLY A 209 4.20 -8.49 4.75
C GLY A 209 4.40 -10.01 4.69
N ILE A 210 5.26 -10.59 5.53
CA ILE A 210 5.42 -12.06 5.63
C ILE A 210 4.11 -12.71 6.10
N LEU A 211 3.42 -12.13 7.06
CA LEU A 211 2.13 -12.62 7.53
C LEU A 211 1.03 -12.49 6.47
N GLN A 212 1.06 -11.43 5.65
CA GLN A 212 0.18 -11.33 4.49
C GLN A 212 0.41 -12.49 3.51
N VAL A 213 1.67 -12.82 3.20
CA VAL A 213 1.99 -13.97 2.33
C VAL A 213 1.51 -15.29 2.94
N ASN A 214 1.66 -15.47 4.26
CA ASN A 214 1.15 -16.66 4.93
C ASN A 214 -0.37 -16.81 4.75
N GLU A 215 -1.13 -15.72 4.86
CA GLU A 215 -2.58 -15.76 4.59
C GLU A 215 -2.88 -16.07 3.11
N ILE A 216 -2.14 -15.48 2.16
CA ILE A 216 -2.28 -15.78 0.72
C ILE A 216 -2.07 -17.27 0.45
N ILE A 217 -1.00 -17.86 0.99
CA ILE A 217 -0.70 -19.30 0.84
C ILE A 217 -1.84 -20.15 1.40
N LYS A 218 -2.35 -19.83 2.60
CA LYS A 218 -3.48 -20.56 3.22
C LYS A 218 -4.75 -20.46 2.37
N ILE A 219 -5.05 -19.29 1.80
CA ILE A 219 -6.20 -19.07 0.92
C ILE A 219 -6.08 -19.98 -0.31
N ILE A 220 -4.92 -19.98 -0.98
CA ILE A 220 -4.69 -20.76 -2.21
C ILE A 220 -4.77 -22.27 -1.92
N LEU A 221 -4.13 -22.70 -0.86
CA LEU A 221 -4.10 -24.12 -0.45
C LEU A 221 -5.40 -24.58 0.22
N LYS A 222 -6.26 -23.64 0.63
CA LYS A 222 -7.47 -23.92 1.45
C LYS A 222 -7.12 -24.72 2.72
N LYS A 223 -6.05 -24.32 3.40
CA LYS A 223 -5.51 -24.99 4.58
C LYS A 223 -5.33 -24.04 5.75
N GLY A 224 -5.40 -24.59 6.94
CA GLY A 224 -5.20 -23.84 8.18
C GLY A 224 -6.37 -22.90 8.53
N GLU A 225 -6.18 -22.13 9.59
CA GLU A 225 -7.14 -21.11 10.03
C GLU A 225 -6.81 -19.78 9.34
N ILE A 226 -7.63 -19.37 8.38
CA ILE A 226 -7.50 -18.08 7.69
C ILE A 226 -8.02 -16.97 8.61
N LEU A 227 -7.44 -15.77 8.51
CA LEU A 227 -7.85 -14.60 9.29
C LEU A 227 -9.14 -13.94 8.76
N ASP A 228 -10.04 -14.72 8.19
CA ASP A 228 -11.38 -14.27 7.81
C ASP A 228 -12.21 -13.97 9.08
N GLY A 229 -12.75 -12.76 9.18
CA GLY A 229 -13.44 -12.30 10.39
C GLY A 229 -12.55 -12.11 11.62
N LYS A 230 -11.26 -11.98 11.43
CA LYS A 230 -10.28 -11.77 12.51
C LYS A 230 -9.24 -10.75 12.09
N ILE A 231 -8.76 -9.96 13.05
CA ILE A 231 -7.60 -9.10 12.86
C ILE A 231 -6.53 -9.46 13.89
N LEU A 232 -5.31 -9.66 13.43
CA LEU A 232 -4.13 -9.75 14.28
C LEU A 232 -3.50 -8.37 14.40
N ILE A 233 -3.23 -7.96 15.63
CA ILE A 233 -2.54 -6.71 15.96
C ILE A 233 -1.24 -7.08 16.68
N PHE A 234 -0.13 -6.61 16.16
CA PHE A 234 1.20 -6.80 16.72
C PHE A 234 1.72 -5.49 17.29
N ASP A 235 2.21 -5.54 18.51
CA ASP A 235 3.06 -4.53 19.13
C ASP A 235 4.47 -5.14 19.23
N LEU A 236 5.31 -4.79 18.28
CA LEU A 236 6.67 -5.33 18.18
C LEU A 236 7.63 -4.73 19.22
N LEU A 237 7.31 -3.55 19.74
CA LEU A 237 8.13 -2.93 20.78
C LEU A 237 8.03 -3.71 22.10
N ASN A 238 6.82 -4.16 22.45
CA ASN A 238 6.54 -4.92 23.65
C ASN A 238 6.35 -6.42 23.41
N MET A 239 6.51 -6.87 22.14
CA MET A 239 6.32 -8.27 21.72
C MET A 239 4.95 -8.85 22.08
N ASN A 240 3.91 -8.02 21.98
CA ASN A 240 2.54 -8.42 22.24
C ASN A 240 1.77 -8.68 20.93
N MET A 241 0.90 -9.68 20.97
CA MET A 241 0.01 -10.01 19.88
C MET A 241 -1.43 -10.14 20.40
N LYS A 242 -2.36 -9.50 19.70
CA LYS A 242 -3.80 -9.59 19.99
C LYS A 242 -4.54 -10.09 18.76
N LYS A 243 -5.45 -11.04 18.95
CA LYS A 243 -6.40 -11.49 17.93
C LYS A 243 -7.79 -11.00 18.31
N LEU A 244 -8.39 -10.15 17.49
CA LEU A 244 -9.74 -9.64 17.68
C LEU A 244 -10.67 -10.26 16.64
N HIS A 245 -11.93 -10.48 17.02
CA HIS A 245 -12.96 -10.95 16.10
C HIS A 245 -13.72 -9.78 15.49
N LEU A 246 -13.86 -9.80 14.17
CA LEU A 246 -14.63 -8.84 13.39
C LEU A 246 -15.96 -9.49 13.01
N LYS A 247 -17.05 -8.78 13.21
CA LYS A 247 -18.38 -9.19 12.75
C LYS A 247 -18.77 -8.36 11.55
N SER A 248 -19.33 -9.03 10.53
CA SER A 248 -19.95 -8.34 9.42
C SER A 248 -21.16 -7.57 9.88
N ASP A 249 -21.19 -6.26 9.69
CA ASP A 249 -22.33 -5.41 10.00
C ASP A 249 -23.15 -5.16 8.72
N GLN A 250 -24.38 -5.67 8.70
CA GLN A 250 -25.30 -5.52 7.58
C GLN A 250 -25.83 -4.07 7.42
N LEU A 251 -25.71 -3.27 8.48
CA LEU A 251 -26.15 -1.86 8.49
C LEU A 251 -25.07 -0.89 7.98
N ASN A 252 -23.83 -1.36 7.82
CA ASN A 252 -22.76 -0.54 7.28
C ASN A 252 -23.10 -0.04 5.87
N LYS A 253 -22.70 1.18 5.59
CA LYS A 253 -22.76 1.79 4.25
C LYS A 253 -21.80 1.06 3.32
N ARG A 254 -22.22 -0.10 2.81
CA ARG A 254 -21.43 -0.89 1.87
C ARG A 254 -21.78 -0.54 0.44
N ILE A 255 -20.76 -0.46 -0.38
CA ILE A 255 -20.93 -0.46 -1.82
C ILE A 255 -21.30 -1.89 -2.23
N LYS A 256 -22.55 -2.09 -2.68
CA LYS A 256 -23.11 -3.43 -2.95
C LYS A 256 -23.11 -3.83 -4.42
N ASN A 257 -22.93 -2.87 -5.30
CA ASN A 257 -22.99 -3.09 -6.75
C ASN A 257 -22.19 -2.03 -7.51
N LEU A 258 -21.97 -2.30 -8.81
CA LEU A 258 -21.18 -1.45 -9.68
C LEU A 258 -21.72 -0.01 -9.76
N SER A 259 -23.03 0.18 -9.83
CA SER A 259 -23.65 1.51 -9.92
C SER A 259 -23.37 2.33 -8.66
N GLN A 260 -23.44 1.72 -7.47
CA GLN A 260 -23.07 2.39 -6.22
C GLN A 260 -21.57 2.71 -6.16
N PHE A 261 -20.72 1.81 -6.66
CA PHE A 261 -19.29 2.03 -6.77
C PHE A 261 -18.98 3.24 -7.66
N GLU A 262 -19.53 3.24 -8.87
CA GLU A 262 -19.35 4.34 -9.82
C GLU A 262 -19.90 5.67 -9.28
N SER A 263 -21.09 5.65 -8.68
CA SER A 263 -21.69 6.84 -8.07
C SER A 263 -20.84 7.41 -6.93
N PHE A 264 -20.32 6.55 -6.05
CA PHE A 264 -19.50 6.98 -4.92
C PHE A 264 -18.14 7.54 -5.37
N TYR A 265 -17.43 6.79 -6.23
CA TYR A 265 -16.08 7.17 -6.65
C TYR A 265 -16.03 8.26 -7.73
N ASN A 266 -17.14 8.54 -8.41
CA ASN A 266 -17.29 9.70 -9.32
C ASN A 266 -17.96 10.92 -8.65
N SER A 267 -18.36 10.81 -7.37
CA SER A 267 -18.97 11.94 -6.64
C SER A 267 -17.92 12.98 -6.26
N ASP A 268 -18.37 14.24 -6.13
CA ASP A 268 -17.54 15.32 -5.59
C ASP A 268 -17.04 15.02 -4.16
N GLU A 269 -17.73 14.17 -3.42
CA GLU A 269 -17.34 13.73 -2.08
C GLU A 269 -16.03 12.93 -2.10
N TYR A 270 -15.79 12.12 -3.13
CA TYR A 270 -14.52 11.42 -3.34
C TYR A 270 -13.53 12.25 -4.16
N CYS A 271 -13.98 12.88 -5.24
CA CYS A 271 -13.17 13.77 -6.08
C CYS A 271 -12.92 15.13 -5.41
N GLY A 272 -13.82 15.59 -4.56
CA GLY A 272 -13.90 16.95 -4.06
C GLY A 272 -13.04 17.30 -2.87
N LYS A 273 -11.99 16.54 -2.56
CA LYS A 273 -10.99 16.98 -1.58
C LYS A 273 -9.58 16.47 -1.91
N ASN A 274 -9.28 16.28 -3.14
CA ASN A 274 -7.98 16.68 -3.63
C ASN A 274 -8.07 18.20 -3.87
N ASP A 275 -8.00 18.99 -2.83
CA ASP A 275 -7.29 20.26 -2.95
C ASP A 275 -5.94 19.81 -3.52
N GLU A 276 -5.78 19.97 -4.83
CA GLU A 276 -4.48 19.85 -5.47
C GLU A 276 -3.61 20.86 -4.74
N ILE A 277 -2.85 20.38 -3.78
CA ILE A 277 -1.73 21.15 -3.26
C ILE A 277 -0.87 21.33 -4.49
N LYS A 278 -0.96 22.51 -5.08
CA LYS A 278 -0.18 22.87 -6.24
C LYS A 278 1.28 22.71 -5.81
N SER A 279 1.90 21.64 -6.26
CA SER A 279 3.32 21.43 -6.02
C SER A 279 4.12 22.06 -7.15
N ILE A 280 5.20 22.70 -6.80
CA ILE A 280 6.17 23.26 -7.73
C ILE A 280 7.52 22.59 -7.46
N ASN A 281 8.27 22.21 -8.51
CA ASN A 281 9.60 21.69 -8.29
C ASN A 281 10.59 22.79 -7.90
N ALA A 282 11.71 22.40 -7.27
CA ALA A 282 12.68 23.35 -6.71
C ALA A 282 13.28 24.32 -7.75
N ASN A 283 13.46 23.88 -9.01
CA ASN A 283 14.02 24.73 -10.06
C ASN A 283 13.04 25.79 -10.53
N ASP A 284 11.78 25.40 -10.72
CA ASP A 284 10.71 26.31 -11.13
C ASP A 284 10.40 27.29 -9.99
N PHE A 285 10.36 26.80 -8.74
CA PHE A 285 10.21 27.66 -7.58
C PHE A 285 11.34 28.69 -7.46
N ASN A 286 12.60 28.28 -7.61
CA ASN A 286 13.74 29.18 -7.54
C ASN A 286 13.68 30.27 -8.62
N SER A 287 13.23 29.92 -9.82
CA SER A 287 13.03 30.87 -10.92
C SER A 287 11.92 31.86 -10.61
N LEU A 288 10.80 31.39 -10.07
CA LEU A 288 9.67 32.21 -9.67
C LEU A 288 10.01 33.14 -8.50
N TYR A 289 10.68 32.62 -7.49
CA TYR A 289 11.08 33.35 -6.29
C TYR A 289 12.06 34.48 -6.60
N LYS A 290 13.05 34.23 -7.46
CA LYS A 290 13.99 35.25 -7.94
C LYS A 290 13.29 36.35 -8.76
N ALA A 291 12.27 35.98 -9.53
CA ALA A 291 11.56 36.95 -10.38
C ALA A 291 10.61 37.88 -9.59
N LYS A 292 10.02 37.38 -8.50
CA LYS A 292 8.99 38.11 -7.75
C LYS A 292 9.07 37.89 -6.22
N PRO A 293 10.20 38.19 -5.55
CA PRO A 293 10.37 37.85 -4.14
C PRO A 293 9.36 38.52 -3.22
N ASN A 294 8.92 39.73 -3.51
CA ASN A 294 7.98 40.47 -2.70
C ASN A 294 6.51 40.02 -2.87
N LYS A 295 6.21 39.17 -3.82
CA LYS A 295 4.87 38.63 -4.09
C LYS A 295 4.69 37.20 -3.59
N ILE A 296 5.67 36.65 -2.92
CA ILE A 296 5.66 35.29 -2.40
C ILE A 296 5.74 35.35 -0.87
N LEU A 297 4.88 34.60 -0.21
CA LEU A 297 4.97 34.29 1.21
C LEU A 297 5.44 32.84 1.32
N LEU A 298 6.69 32.64 1.71
CA LEU A 298 7.27 31.33 1.89
C LEU A 298 7.21 30.91 3.34
N ILE A 299 6.48 29.83 3.62
CA ILE A 299 6.30 29.30 4.98
C ILE A 299 6.98 27.94 5.07
N ASP A 300 7.94 27.82 5.99
CA ASP A 300 8.54 26.53 6.33
C ASP A 300 7.75 25.89 7.47
N VAL A 301 7.07 24.81 7.16
CA VAL A 301 6.19 24.09 8.10
C VAL A 301 6.90 22.97 8.88
N ARG A 302 8.21 22.82 8.67
CA ARG A 302 9.03 21.84 9.42
C ARG A 302 9.20 22.30 10.87
N GLU A 303 9.57 21.34 11.73
CA GLU A 303 9.83 21.64 13.13
C GLU A 303 11.05 22.59 13.29
N ASN A 304 11.07 23.35 14.39
CA ASN A 304 12.08 24.39 14.63
C ASN A 304 13.53 23.86 14.57
N GLU A 305 13.74 22.61 14.96
CA GLU A 305 15.06 21.96 14.91
C GLU A 305 15.54 21.73 13.46
N GLU A 306 14.65 21.47 12.55
CA GLU A 306 14.95 21.27 11.11
C GLU A 306 15.17 22.63 10.44
N PHE A 307 14.32 23.60 10.74
CA PHE A 307 14.45 24.97 10.24
C PHE A 307 15.80 25.58 10.63
N SER A 308 16.23 25.37 11.88
CA SER A 308 17.52 25.91 12.38
C SER A 308 18.75 25.29 11.71
N LYS A 309 18.64 24.07 11.17
CA LYS A 309 19.74 23.39 10.45
C LYS A 309 19.92 23.90 9.03
N SER A 310 18.80 24.17 8.35
CA SER A 310 18.81 24.70 6.99
C SER A 310 17.41 25.22 6.65
N ALA A 311 17.31 26.43 6.13
CA ALA A 311 16.07 27.04 5.67
C ALA A 311 16.28 27.77 4.35
N ILE A 312 15.22 27.94 3.59
CA ILE A 312 15.26 28.79 2.36
C ILE A 312 15.27 30.23 2.84
N GLU A 313 16.19 31.04 2.31
CA GLU A 313 16.32 32.45 2.65
C GLU A 313 14.98 33.20 2.41
N GLY A 314 14.51 33.90 3.43
CA GLY A 314 13.23 34.63 3.38
C GLY A 314 12.01 33.78 3.78
N SER A 315 12.17 32.51 4.12
CA SER A 315 11.08 31.71 4.66
C SER A 315 10.78 32.05 6.13
N ILE A 316 9.50 31.92 6.50
CA ILE A 316 9.02 32.11 7.88
C ILE A 316 8.73 30.74 8.46
N SER A 317 9.30 30.45 9.64
CA SER A 317 9.04 29.19 10.34
C SER A 317 7.69 29.24 11.04
N ILE A 318 6.79 28.36 10.62
CA ILE A 318 5.50 28.10 11.28
C ILE A 318 5.33 26.57 11.30
N PRO A 319 5.87 25.87 12.32
CA PRO A 319 5.75 24.43 12.41
C PRO A 319 4.33 23.92 12.28
N LEU A 320 4.14 22.80 11.58
CA LEU A 320 2.83 22.20 11.36
C LEU A 320 2.10 21.91 12.70
N SER A 321 2.86 21.59 13.74
CA SER A 321 2.39 21.43 15.12
C SER A 321 1.72 22.69 15.68
N ASN A 322 2.15 23.88 15.25
CA ASN A 322 1.66 25.18 15.70
C ASN A 322 0.55 25.76 14.79
N LEU A 323 0.43 25.31 13.56
CA LEU A 323 -0.54 25.80 12.56
C LEU A 323 -2.02 25.71 12.99
N LYS A 324 -2.32 25.02 14.08
CA LYS A 324 -3.65 24.96 14.71
C LYS A 324 -3.93 26.17 15.64
N GLN A 325 -2.95 27.00 15.92
CA GLN A 325 -3.15 28.16 16.77
C GLN A 325 -3.82 29.28 15.95
N GLU A 326 -4.84 29.89 16.52
CA GLU A 326 -5.63 30.94 15.85
C GLU A 326 -4.76 32.17 15.48
N SER A 327 -3.67 32.39 16.22
CA SER A 327 -2.68 33.44 15.96
C SER A 327 -1.95 33.26 14.63
N ASP A 328 -1.51 32.03 14.33
CA ASP A 328 -0.71 31.74 13.14
C ASP A 328 -1.59 31.73 11.88
N LEU A 329 -2.81 31.24 12.00
CA LEU A 329 -3.80 31.33 10.92
C LEU A 329 -4.15 32.79 10.58
N LYS A 330 -4.33 33.64 11.58
CA LYS A 330 -4.58 35.09 11.37
C LYS A 330 -3.37 35.78 10.75
N PHE A 331 -2.15 35.41 11.16
CA PHE A 331 -0.93 35.92 10.55
C PHE A 331 -0.84 35.57 9.08
N ILE A 332 -1.04 34.28 8.72
CA ILE A 332 -1.01 33.81 7.34
C ILE A 332 -2.08 34.53 6.51
N GLN A 333 -3.31 34.63 6.99
CA GLN A 333 -4.41 35.34 6.31
C GLN A 333 -4.07 36.80 6.04
N LYS A 334 -3.44 37.47 6.98
CA LYS A 334 -3.05 38.90 6.82
C LYS A 334 -1.93 39.07 5.80
N GLU A 335 -0.88 38.24 5.88
CA GLU A 335 0.29 38.36 5.01
C GLU A 335 0.07 37.82 3.59
N SER A 336 -0.94 36.93 3.40
CA SER A 336 -1.30 36.37 2.09
C SER A 336 -2.18 37.27 1.22
N LEU A 337 -2.70 38.40 1.74
CA LEU A 337 -3.66 39.28 1.03
C LEU A 337 -3.21 39.74 -0.36
N ASN A 338 -1.91 39.81 -0.63
CA ASN A 338 -1.33 40.18 -1.94
C ASN A 338 -0.13 39.31 -2.36
N LYS A 339 -0.01 38.16 -1.78
CA LYS A 339 1.14 37.22 -2.01
C LYS A 339 0.64 35.84 -2.32
N GLU A 340 1.35 35.12 -3.17
CA GLU A 340 1.20 33.68 -3.34
C GLU A 340 1.88 32.97 -2.17
N VAL A 341 1.21 32.02 -1.54
CA VAL A 341 1.72 31.26 -0.38
C VAL A 341 2.30 29.94 -0.87
N PHE A 342 3.53 29.65 -0.46
CA PHE A 342 4.25 28.42 -0.74
C PHE A 342 4.75 27.77 0.56
#